data_2fa45ceaa6450e8d30b0ece3236a20d1
#
_entry.id   2fa45ceaa6450e8d30b0ece3236a20d1
#
_cell.length_a   1.000
_cell.length_b   1.000
_cell.length_c   1.000
_cell.angle_alpha   90.00
_cell.angle_beta   90.00
_cell.angle_gamma   90.00
#
_symmetry.space_group_name_H-M   'P 1'
#
loop_
_entity.id
_entity.type
_entity.pdbx_description
1 polymer ?
#
loop_
_entity_poly.entity_id
_entity_poly.type
_entity_poly.pdbx_seq_one_letter_code
_entity_poly.pdbx_strand_id
1 'polypeptide(L)'
;NTLRPFQSRLLTVYCARGGMRSKSVTRFLSSEGFRVQQLEGGYKAYRRHVLDFLKDFRPPLIVLHGRTGVGKTLLIRSLPGSIDLENLAQHRSSIFGAVHLQPRNQKNFEGLFYSKTSSKPRKELTFVEGESRKVGKVFIPEAFADAMKKGKKILLKASMETRVRRILEEYHPRDEETLFKIEAILPALKESLGKNVVEQLKTLLQQNKFEDFITILLEKYYDPRYEHGMRDYQYDLELSAEDLEQTQRDLIEFHSAQPIHGNKNIYIQS
;
A
#
# COMPACT_ATOMS: atom_id res chain seq x y z
N ASN A 1 17.55 -9.69 -30.77
CA ASN A 1 16.57 -10.80 -30.56
C ASN A 1 15.66 -10.63 -29.31
N THR A 2 16.00 -9.78 -28.36
CA THR A 2 15.25 -9.59 -27.10
C THR A 2 13.84 -8.99 -27.30
N LEU A 3 13.62 -8.22 -28.36
CA LEU A 3 12.32 -7.57 -28.62
C LEU A 3 11.37 -8.39 -29.51
N ARG A 4 11.84 -9.46 -30.17
CA ARG A 4 10.99 -10.28 -31.05
C ARG A 4 9.69 -10.79 -30.40
N PRO A 5 9.66 -11.21 -29.12
CA PRO A 5 8.42 -11.64 -28.46
C PRO A 5 7.34 -10.54 -28.35
N PHE A 6 7.72 -9.28 -28.56
CA PHE A 6 6.82 -8.13 -28.46
C PHE A 6 6.40 -7.56 -29.82
N GLN A 7 6.72 -8.23 -30.94
CA GLN A 7 6.48 -7.71 -32.28
C GLN A 7 5.01 -7.45 -32.60
N SER A 8 4.09 -8.22 -31.99
CA SER A 8 2.65 -8.03 -32.13
C SER A 8 2.08 -6.91 -31.24
N ARG A 9 2.86 -6.41 -30.29
CA ARG A 9 2.43 -5.39 -29.33
C ARG A 9 2.83 -3.98 -29.79
N LEU A 10 2.04 -2.97 -29.39
CA LEU A 10 2.46 -1.59 -29.56
C LEU A 10 3.54 -1.26 -28.52
N LEU A 11 4.73 -0.92 -28.99
CA LEU A 11 5.85 -0.50 -28.15
C LEU A 11 5.88 1.03 -28.04
N THR A 12 6.01 1.56 -26.84
CA THR A 12 6.21 2.99 -26.61
C THR A 12 7.68 3.26 -26.26
N VAL A 13 8.35 4.03 -27.10
CA VAL A 13 9.75 4.42 -26.91
C VAL A 13 9.82 5.82 -26.35
N TYR A 14 10.61 6.00 -25.32
CA TYR A 14 10.81 7.33 -24.72
C TYR A 14 12.29 7.58 -24.30
N CYS A 15 12.64 8.83 -24.22
CA CYS A 15 13.83 9.31 -23.54
C CYS A 15 13.44 10.42 -22.55
N ALA A 16 14.39 11.06 -21.91
CA ALA A 16 14.07 12.06 -20.88
C ALA A 16 13.14 13.18 -21.37
N ARG A 17 13.29 13.65 -22.62
CA ARG A 17 12.56 14.80 -23.20
C ARG A 17 11.87 14.50 -24.52
N GLY A 18 11.80 13.26 -24.98
CA GLY A 18 11.18 12.91 -26.29
C GLY A 18 11.98 13.41 -27.52
N GLY A 19 13.27 13.64 -27.39
CA GLY A 19 14.13 14.19 -28.45
C GLY A 19 14.73 13.12 -29.37
N MET A 20 15.87 13.44 -29.99
CA MET A 20 16.53 12.66 -31.04
C MET A 20 16.73 11.18 -30.68
N ARG A 21 17.16 10.87 -29.44
CA ARG A 21 17.42 9.49 -29.00
C ARG A 21 16.21 8.58 -29.17
N SER A 22 15.05 8.95 -28.62
CA SER A 22 13.83 8.15 -28.77
C SER A 22 13.32 8.17 -30.21
N LYS A 23 13.46 9.28 -30.94
CA LYS A 23 13.06 9.37 -32.33
C LYS A 23 13.85 8.42 -33.24
N SER A 24 15.17 8.33 -33.07
CA SER A 24 16.02 7.40 -33.82
C SER A 24 15.70 5.94 -33.53
N VAL A 25 15.51 5.59 -32.24
CA VAL A 25 15.12 4.22 -31.86
C VAL A 25 13.72 3.87 -32.39
N THR A 26 12.75 4.78 -32.33
CA THR A 26 11.42 4.56 -32.89
C THR A 26 11.50 4.30 -34.40
N ARG A 27 12.27 5.10 -35.15
CA ARG A 27 12.45 4.91 -36.61
C ARG A 27 13.09 3.56 -36.93
N PHE A 28 14.15 3.20 -36.20
CA PHE A 28 14.84 1.93 -36.37
C PHE A 28 13.91 0.74 -36.10
N LEU A 29 13.19 0.73 -34.99
CA LEU A 29 12.24 -0.35 -34.67
C LEU A 29 11.10 -0.41 -35.68
N SER A 30 10.63 0.72 -36.19
CA SER A 30 9.61 0.76 -37.25
C SER A 30 10.12 0.13 -38.55
N SER A 31 11.40 0.39 -38.95
CA SER A 31 11.99 -0.24 -40.13
C SER A 31 12.20 -1.75 -39.98
N GLU A 32 12.34 -2.25 -38.75
CA GLU A 32 12.40 -3.68 -38.41
C GLU A 32 11.00 -4.35 -38.26
N GLY A 33 9.93 -3.66 -38.64
CA GLY A 33 8.57 -4.18 -38.65
C GLY A 33 7.86 -4.21 -37.30
N PHE A 34 8.37 -3.49 -36.28
CA PHE A 34 7.67 -3.35 -35.01
C PHE A 34 6.58 -2.27 -35.05
N ARG A 35 5.47 -2.53 -34.36
CA ARG A 35 4.47 -1.49 -34.07
C ARG A 35 5.00 -0.61 -32.93
N VAL A 36 5.43 0.61 -33.27
CA VAL A 36 6.13 1.47 -32.31
C VAL A 36 5.67 2.92 -32.41
N GLN A 37 5.58 3.57 -31.26
CA GLN A 37 5.31 5.02 -31.16
C GLN A 37 6.33 5.69 -30.24
N GLN A 38 6.56 6.96 -30.44
CA GLN A 38 7.38 7.78 -29.54
C GLN A 38 6.47 8.48 -28.53
N LEU A 39 6.85 8.47 -27.26
CA LEU A 39 6.19 9.30 -26.24
C LEU A 39 6.60 10.75 -26.43
N GLU A 40 5.66 11.59 -26.84
CA GLU A 40 5.87 13.02 -27.01
C GLU A 40 6.27 13.70 -25.70
N GLY A 41 7.29 14.58 -25.73
CA GLY A 41 7.85 15.20 -24.52
C GLY A 41 8.59 14.24 -23.60
N GLY A 42 8.59 12.92 -23.89
CA GLY A 42 9.29 11.86 -23.16
C GLY A 42 8.88 11.71 -21.71
N TYR A 43 9.79 11.15 -20.91
CA TYR A 43 9.51 10.92 -19.48
C TYR A 43 9.12 12.20 -18.72
N LYS A 44 9.66 13.37 -19.10
CA LYS A 44 9.32 14.63 -18.44
C LYS A 44 7.85 15.00 -18.61
N ALA A 45 7.29 14.79 -19.81
CA ALA A 45 5.85 15.03 -20.06
C ALA A 45 4.98 14.02 -19.32
N TYR A 46 5.32 12.73 -19.39
CA TYR A 46 4.65 11.68 -18.58
C TYR A 46 4.65 12.03 -17.09
N ARG A 47 5.81 12.39 -16.55
CA ARG A 47 5.92 12.74 -15.13
C ARG A 47 5.05 13.92 -14.72
N ARG A 48 4.97 14.95 -15.56
CA ARG A 48 4.08 16.10 -15.35
C ARG A 48 2.62 15.63 -15.32
N HIS A 49 2.21 14.83 -16.29
CA HIS A 49 0.86 14.30 -16.37
C HIS A 49 0.51 13.48 -15.11
N VAL A 50 1.41 12.61 -14.63
CA VAL A 50 1.22 11.88 -13.37
C VAL A 50 1.01 12.83 -12.20
N LEU A 51 1.87 13.84 -12.05
CA LEU A 51 1.79 14.80 -10.94
C LEU A 51 0.49 15.63 -11.00
N ASP A 52 0.08 16.05 -12.18
CA ASP A 52 -1.16 16.82 -12.37
C ASP A 52 -2.40 15.98 -12.02
N PHE A 53 -2.43 14.70 -12.42
CA PHE A 53 -3.47 13.77 -11.98
C PHE A 53 -3.51 13.64 -10.46
N LEU A 54 -2.37 13.45 -9.80
CA LEU A 54 -2.27 13.21 -8.36
C LEU A 54 -2.68 14.41 -7.51
N LYS A 55 -2.58 15.64 -8.03
CA LYS A 55 -3.01 16.88 -7.33
C LYS A 55 -4.52 16.87 -7.04
N ASP A 56 -5.31 16.24 -7.91
CA ASP A 56 -6.77 16.32 -7.86
C ASP A 56 -7.46 14.97 -7.67
N PHE A 57 -6.70 13.91 -7.46
CA PHE A 57 -7.27 12.58 -7.28
C PHE A 57 -7.80 12.39 -5.85
N ARG A 58 -9.11 12.58 -5.67
CA ARG A 58 -9.86 12.47 -4.40
C ARG A 58 -11.05 11.53 -4.57
N PRO A 59 -10.83 10.21 -4.71
CA PRO A 59 -11.93 9.25 -4.81
C PRO A 59 -12.66 9.11 -3.47
N PRO A 60 -13.90 8.65 -3.45
CA PRO A 60 -14.55 8.20 -2.22
C PRO A 60 -13.85 6.93 -1.72
N LEU A 61 -13.59 6.85 -0.40
CA LEU A 61 -12.79 5.78 0.19
C LEU A 61 -13.49 5.12 1.37
N ILE A 62 -13.26 3.81 1.51
CA ILE A 62 -13.42 3.05 2.74
C ILE A 62 -12.01 2.73 3.25
N VAL A 63 -11.70 3.25 4.43
CA VAL A 63 -10.38 3.17 5.04
C VAL A 63 -10.39 2.12 6.14
N LEU A 64 -9.62 1.04 5.97
CA LEU A 64 -9.52 -0.04 6.95
C LEU A 64 -8.48 0.29 8.02
N HIS A 65 -8.93 0.50 9.23
CA HIS A 65 -8.12 0.72 10.41
C HIS A 65 -8.02 -0.55 11.26
N GLY A 66 -7.02 -0.65 12.09
CA GLY A 66 -6.82 -1.78 13.02
C GLY A 66 -5.36 -1.94 13.39
N ARG A 67 -5.10 -2.49 14.58
CA ARG A 67 -3.76 -2.68 15.13
C ARG A 67 -2.87 -3.52 14.19
N THR A 68 -1.57 -3.46 14.40
CA THR A 68 -0.58 -4.27 13.65
C THR A 68 -0.92 -5.77 13.74
N GLY A 69 -0.86 -6.48 12.62
CA GLY A 69 -1.17 -7.91 12.52
C GLY A 69 -2.65 -8.25 12.42
N VAL A 70 -3.57 -7.28 12.45
CA VAL A 70 -5.02 -7.54 12.36
C VAL A 70 -5.49 -8.10 11.00
N GLY A 71 -4.66 -8.03 9.94
CA GLY A 71 -4.98 -8.56 8.62
C GLY A 71 -5.43 -7.54 7.58
N LYS A 72 -5.27 -6.22 7.81
CA LYS A 72 -5.64 -5.16 6.85
C LYS A 72 -5.15 -5.43 5.43
N THR A 73 -3.86 -5.69 5.29
CA THR A 73 -3.22 -5.90 3.98
C THR A 73 -3.71 -7.16 3.29
N LEU A 74 -4.00 -8.24 4.05
CA LEU A 74 -4.60 -9.46 3.52
C LEU A 74 -6.00 -9.18 2.94
N LEU A 75 -6.83 -8.45 3.67
CA LEU A 75 -8.15 -8.04 3.20
C LEU A 75 -8.07 -7.11 1.99
N ILE A 76 -7.18 -6.11 2.00
CA ILE A 76 -6.98 -5.22 0.84
C ILE A 76 -6.61 -5.99 -0.42
N ARG A 77 -5.79 -7.03 -0.31
CA ARG A 77 -5.40 -7.88 -1.46
C ARG A 77 -6.55 -8.75 -1.97
N SER A 78 -7.47 -9.14 -1.11
CA SER A 78 -8.64 -9.97 -1.48
C SER A 78 -9.83 -9.15 -1.97
N LEU A 79 -9.92 -7.86 -1.64
CA LEU A 79 -11.02 -7.00 -2.01
C LEU A 79 -10.88 -6.46 -3.44
N PRO A 80 -11.92 -6.55 -4.28
CA PRO A 80 -11.87 -6.07 -5.64
C PRO A 80 -11.70 -4.55 -5.68
N GLY A 81 -10.89 -4.06 -6.60
CA GLY A 81 -10.73 -2.64 -6.81
C GLY A 81 -9.96 -1.88 -5.71
N SER A 82 -9.47 -2.53 -4.67
CA SER A 82 -8.71 -1.92 -3.58
C SER A 82 -7.38 -1.29 -4.01
N ILE A 83 -6.84 -0.43 -3.16
CA ILE A 83 -5.51 0.18 -3.32
C ILE A 83 -4.62 -0.28 -2.17
N ASP A 84 -3.64 -1.14 -2.46
CA ASP A 84 -2.62 -1.64 -1.54
C ASP A 84 -1.42 -0.67 -1.56
N LEU A 85 -1.40 0.28 -0.61
CA LEU A 85 -0.37 1.31 -0.51
C LEU A 85 0.98 0.73 -0.11
N GLU A 86 1.01 -0.27 0.76
CA GLU A 86 2.23 -0.95 1.19
C GLU A 86 2.90 -1.69 0.02
N ASN A 87 2.12 -2.39 -0.80
CA ASN A 87 2.65 -3.05 -1.99
C ASN A 87 3.13 -2.02 -3.03
N LEU A 88 2.42 -0.90 -3.21
CA LEU A 88 2.86 0.18 -4.10
C LEU A 88 4.16 0.82 -3.60
N ALA A 89 4.37 0.94 -2.30
CA ALA A 89 5.59 1.45 -1.69
C ALA A 89 6.71 0.39 -1.60
N GLN A 90 6.38 -0.91 -1.69
CA GLN A 90 7.25 -2.03 -1.30
C GLN A 90 7.82 -1.84 0.11
N HIS A 91 6.93 -1.48 1.02
CA HIS A 91 7.27 -1.24 2.42
C HIS A 91 6.01 -1.33 3.29
N ARG A 92 6.02 -2.14 4.32
CA ARG A 92 4.99 -2.11 5.36
C ARG A 92 5.21 -0.88 6.23
N SER A 93 4.17 -0.27 6.70
CA SER A 93 4.24 0.96 7.52
C SER A 93 4.75 0.70 8.94
N SER A 94 5.83 -0.06 9.07
CA SER A 94 6.44 -0.43 10.34
C SER A 94 7.95 -0.27 10.32
N ILE A 95 8.60 -0.29 11.49
CA ILE A 95 10.07 -0.24 11.58
C ILE A 95 10.72 -1.45 10.89
N PHE A 96 10.04 -2.61 10.88
CA PHE A 96 10.45 -3.82 10.17
C PHE A 96 9.92 -3.88 8.73
N GLY A 97 9.29 -2.82 8.25
CA GLY A 97 8.53 -2.80 7.02
C GLY A 97 9.32 -3.09 5.73
N ALA A 98 10.63 -2.98 5.76
CA ALA A 98 11.52 -3.31 4.63
C ALA A 98 11.98 -4.78 4.61
N VAL A 99 11.71 -5.56 5.67
CA VAL A 99 12.10 -6.98 5.71
C VAL A 99 11.38 -7.73 4.58
N HIS A 100 12.13 -8.46 3.76
CA HIS A 100 11.71 -9.13 2.51
C HIS A 100 11.19 -8.22 1.39
N LEU A 101 11.30 -6.90 1.52
CA LEU A 101 10.83 -5.95 0.52
C LEU A 101 11.97 -5.07 0.00
N GLN A 102 11.79 -4.51 -1.19
CA GLN A 102 12.70 -3.53 -1.79
C GLN A 102 12.00 -2.19 -1.91
N PRO A 103 12.18 -1.29 -0.91
CA PRO A 103 11.46 -0.02 -0.86
C PRO A 103 11.64 0.81 -2.13
N ARG A 104 10.53 1.28 -2.68
CA ARG A 104 10.52 2.12 -3.87
C ARG A 104 10.82 3.57 -3.54
N ASN A 105 11.35 4.29 -4.52
CA ASN A 105 11.46 5.75 -4.43
C ASN A 105 10.13 6.43 -4.77
N GLN A 106 10.00 7.71 -4.43
CA GLN A 106 8.78 8.50 -4.62
C GLN A 106 8.27 8.49 -6.07
N LYS A 107 9.17 8.61 -7.06
CA LYS A 107 8.77 8.65 -8.47
C LYS A 107 8.15 7.34 -8.94
N ASN A 108 8.73 6.21 -8.52
CA ASN A 108 8.21 4.90 -8.85
C ASN A 108 6.87 4.63 -8.17
N PHE A 109 6.76 4.97 -6.88
CA PHE A 109 5.51 4.88 -6.14
C PHE A 109 4.38 5.66 -6.82
N GLU A 110 4.60 6.94 -7.12
CA GLU A 110 3.58 7.79 -7.76
C GLU A 110 3.21 7.33 -9.17
N GLY A 111 4.18 6.84 -9.95
CA GLY A 111 3.91 6.27 -11.28
C GLY A 111 3.05 5.01 -11.21
N LEU A 112 3.32 4.11 -10.26
CA LEU A 112 2.53 2.90 -10.03
C LEU A 112 1.16 3.22 -9.45
N PHE A 113 1.08 4.17 -8.51
CA PHE A 113 -0.18 4.66 -7.96
C PHE A 113 -1.07 5.23 -9.07
N TYR A 114 -0.51 6.09 -9.94
CA TYR A 114 -1.20 6.60 -11.13
C TYR A 114 -1.68 5.45 -12.02
N SER A 115 -0.81 4.51 -12.38
CA SER A 115 -1.18 3.37 -13.22
C SER A 115 -2.32 2.52 -12.63
N LYS A 116 -2.33 2.33 -11.30
CA LYS A 116 -3.38 1.57 -10.61
C LYS A 116 -4.72 2.32 -10.54
N THR A 117 -4.69 3.66 -10.54
CA THR A 117 -5.86 4.49 -10.23
C THR A 117 -6.42 5.27 -11.43
N SER A 118 -5.62 5.53 -12.47
CA SER A 118 -6.02 6.38 -13.60
C SER A 118 -7.16 5.80 -14.47
N SER A 119 -7.30 4.48 -14.50
CA SER A 119 -8.38 3.79 -15.24
C SER A 119 -9.67 3.62 -14.41
N LYS A 120 -9.63 3.91 -13.10
CA LYS A 120 -10.79 3.78 -12.24
C LYS A 120 -11.74 4.96 -12.37
N PRO A 121 -13.05 4.72 -12.33
CA PRO A 121 -14.01 5.81 -12.22
C PRO A 121 -13.73 6.65 -10.96
N ARG A 122 -13.64 7.97 -11.10
CA ARG A 122 -13.33 8.88 -9.97
C ARG A 122 -14.37 8.84 -8.84
N LYS A 123 -15.55 8.31 -9.11
CA LYS A 123 -16.67 8.19 -8.16
C LYS A 123 -16.82 6.78 -7.57
N GLU A 124 -15.98 5.84 -7.99
CA GLU A 124 -16.01 4.48 -7.46
C GLU A 124 -15.49 4.45 -6.04
N LEU A 125 -16.32 3.96 -5.12
CA LEU A 125 -15.95 3.75 -3.72
C LEU A 125 -14.87 2.67 -3.64
N THR A 126 -13.75 2.98 -3.02
CA THR A 126 -12.53 2.14 -3.10
C THR A 126 -12.01 1.85 -1.69
N PHE A 127 -11.64 0.59 -1.43
CA PHE A 127 -10.96 0.21 -0.19
C PHE A 127 -9.49 0.60 -0.20
N VAL A 128 -9.01 1.05 0.96
CA VAL A 128 -7.60 1.35 1.20
C VAL A 128 -7.25 1.05 2.67
N GLU A 129 -6.02 0.68 2.94
CA GLU A 129 -5.53 0.58 4.32
C GLU A 129 -5.35 1.97 4.96
N GLY A 130 -5.67 2.07 6.26
CA GLY A 130 -5.48 3.28 7.06
C GLY A 130 -4.01 3.48 7.41
N GLU A 131 -3.30 4.15 6.53
CA GLU A 131 -1.88 4.45 6.66
C GLU A 131 -1.64 5.91 7.03
N SER A 132 -0.49 6.17 7.64
CA SER A 132 0.00 7.52 7.80
C SER A 132 0.35 8.12 6.43
N ARG A 133 0.49 9.45 6.34
CA ARG A 133 0.90 10.12 5.09
C ARG A 133 2.23 9.59 4.53
N LYS A 134 3.05 8.95 5.36
CA LYS A 134 4.36 8.40 4.99
C LYS A 134 4.35 6.88 5.12
N VAL A 135 4.62 6.18 4.01
CA VAL A 135 4.79 4.72 3.95
C VAL A 135 6.25 4.43 3.63
N GLY A 136 7.02 3.99 4.62
CA GLY A 136 8.46 3.83 4.50
C GLY A 136 9.17 5.14 4.09
N LYS A 137 9.71 5.19 2.87
CA LYS A 137 10.42 6.36 2.32
C LYS A 137 9.58 7.22 1.38
N VAL A 138 8.32 6.85 1.13
CA VAL A 138 7.44 7.55 0.20
C VAL A 138 6.29 8.26 0.90
N PHE A 139 5.79 9.31 0.26
CA PHE A 139 4.63 10.05 0.74
C PHE A 139 3.42 9.79 -0.15
N ILE A 140 2.29 9.53 0.47
CA ILE A 140 0.98 9.45 -0.19
C ILE A 140 0.64 10.83 -0.78
N PRO A 141 0.13 10.92 -2.02
CA PRO A 141 -0.31 12.19 -2.61
C PRO A 141 -1.29 12.93 -1.68
N GLU A 142 -1.09 14.23 -1.53
CA GLU A 142 -1.84 15.03 -0.54
C GLU A 142 -3.35 14.95 -0.74
N ALA A 143 -3.81 15.09 -1.98
CA ALA A 143 -5.22 14.99 -2.32
C ALA A 143 -5.84 13.64 -1.92
N PHE A 144 -5.08 12.54 -2.11
CA PHE A 144 -5.52 11.22 -1.70
C PHE A 144 -5.50 11.03 -0.18
N ALA A 145 -4.47 11.53 0.50
CA ALA A 145 -4.40 11.51 1.96
C ALA A 145 -5.57 12.31 2.59
N ASP A 146 -5.97 13.42 2.00
CA ASP A 146 -7.15 14.17 2.42
C ASP A 146 -8.45 13.40 2.17
N ALA A 147 -8.54 12.66 1.06
CA ALA A 147 -9.67 11.76 0.81
C ALA A 147 -9.73 10.62 1.83
N MET A 148 -8.59 10.06 2.25
CA MET A 148 -8.53 9.05 3.31
C MET A 148 -9.06 9.58 4.64
N LYS A 149 -8.70 10.83 5.04
CA LYS A 149 -9.21 11.45 6.27
C LYS A 149 -10.73 11.60 6.27
N LYS A 150 -11.33 11.90 5.11
CA LYS A 150 -12.77 12.13 4.92
C LYS A 150 -13.55 10.85 4.62
N GLY A 151 -12.85 9.76 4.28
CA GLY A 151 -13.44 8.47 3.92
C GLY A 151 -14.16 7.81 5.08
N LYS A 152 -15.00 6.84 4.75
CA LYS A 152 -15.62 5.91 5.71
C LYS A 152 -14.53 5.13 6.43
N LYS A 153 -14.65 4.99 7.74
CA LYS A 153 -13.63 4.33 8.56
C LYS A 153 -14.17 3.04 9.15
N ILE A 154 -13.51 1.94 8.88
CA ILE A 154 -13.85 0.64 9.46
C ILE A 154 -12.73 0.21 10.39
N LEU A 155 -13.08 -0.12 11.65
CA LEU A 155 -12.15 -0.66 12.63
C LEU A 155 -12.18 -2.18 12.60
N LEU A 156 -11.03 -2.78 12.32
CA LEU A 156 -10.81 -4.22 12.38
C LEU A 156 -10.20 -4.59 13.74
N LYS A 157 -10.75 -5.61 14.39
CA LYS A 157 -10.27 -6.11 15.69
C LYS A 157 -9.92 -7.60 15.59
N ALA A 158 -8.80 -8.00 16.18
CA ALA A 158 -8.43 -9.40 16.35
C ALA A 158 -7.69 -9.59 17.67
N SER A 159 -7.74 -10.81 18.20
CA SER A 159 -7.03 -11.23 19.41
C SER A 159 -5.51 -11.09 19.25
N MET A 160 -4.78 -11.03 20.36
CA MET A 160 -3.34 -11.01 20.36
C MET A 160 -2.79 -12.28 19.68
N GLU A 161 -3.33 -13.42 19.98
CA GLU A 161 -2.95 -14.71 19.40
C GLU A 161 -3.05 -14.72 17.87
N THR A 162 -4.18 -14.29 17.32
CA THR A 162 -4.38 -14.20 15.87
C THR A 162 -3.41 -13.23 15.22
N ARG A 163 -3.14 -12.10 15.85
CA ARG A 163 -2.21 -11.09 15.35
C ARG A 163 -0.76 -11.60 15.33
N VAL A 164 -0.33 -12.27 16.40
CA VAL A 164 1.00 -12.89 16.51
C VAL A 164 1.18 -13.95 15.43
N ARG A 165 0.22 -14.86 15.29
CA ARG A 165 0.25 -15.91 14.26
C ARG A 165 0.40 -15.32 12.85
N ARG A 166 -0.40 -14.32 12.49
CA ARG A 166 -0.33 -13.66 11.18
C ARG A 166 1.00 -12.99 10.91
N ILE A 167 1.58 -12.35 11.92
CA ILE A 167 2.91 -11.73 11.80
C ILE A 167 3.99 -12.80 11.61
N LEU A 168 3.91 -13.92 12.33
CA LEU A 168 4.82 -15.04 12.12
C LEU A 168 4.74 -15.60 10.70
N GLU A 169 3.52 -15.80 10.19
CA GLU A 169 3.29 -16.27 8.82
C GLU A 169 3.84 -15.29 7.77
N GLU A 170 3.70 -13.99 8.01
CA GLU A 170 4.13 -12.95 7.08
C GLU A 170 5.64 -12.74 7.04
N TYR A 171 6.32 -12.78 8.18
CA TYR A 171 7.75 -12.48 8.27
C TYR A 171 8.65 -13.71 8.18
N HIS A 172 8.12 -14.90 8.44
CA HIS A 172 8.88 -16.17 8.38
C HIS A 172 10.31 -16.06 8.94
N PRO A 173 10.51 -15.69 10.21
CA PRO A 173 11.83 -15.37 10.76
C PRO A 173 12.69 -16.63 11.01
N ARG A 174 12.77 -17.53 10.04
CA ARG A 174 13.44 -18.82 10.16
C ARG A 174 14.76 -18.90 9.40
N ASP A 175 15.01 -18.01 8.45
CA ASP A 175 16.27 -17.93 7.73
C ASP A 175 17.21 -16.90 8.37
N GLU A 176 18.53 -17.18 8.29
CA GLU A 176 19.57 -16.35 8.89
C GLU A 176 19.58 -14.91 8.37
N GLU A 177 19.27 -14.70 7.10
CA GLU A 177 19.25 -13.37 6.49
C GLU A 177 18.13 -12.50 7.11
N THR A 178 16.96 -13.10 7.30
CA THR A 178 15.82 -12.44 7.94
C THR A 178 16.11 -12.12 9.40
N LEU A 179 16.66 -13.07 10.15
CA LEU A 179 17.05 -12.86 11.54
C LEU A 179 18.08 -11.73 11.66
N PHE A 180 19.10 -11.72 10.82
CA PHE A 180 20.11 -10.66 10.78
C PHE A 180 19.49 -9.29 10.53
N LYS A 181 18.56 -9.18 9.57
CA LYS A 181 17.85 -7.92 9.27
C LYS A 181 17.00 -7.46 10.44
N ILE A 182 16.29 -8.37 11.10
CA ILE A 182 15.47 -8.04 12.28
C ILE A 182 16.38 -7.58 13.43
N GLU A 183 17.46 -8.29 13.72
CA GLU A 183 18.40 -7.93 14.80
C GLU A 183 19.05 -6.56 14.56
N ALA A 184 19.41 -6.24 13.32
CA ALA A 184 19.99 -4.95 12.95
C ALA A 184 19.05 -3.75 13.20
N ILE A 185 17.74 -3.99 13.30
CA ILE A 185 16.72 -2.95 13.55
C ILE A 185 16.55 -2.69 15.05
N LEU A 186 16.79 -3.68 15.91
CA LEU A 186 16.51 -3.59 17.36
C LEU A 186 17.17 -2.40 18.06
N PRO A 187 18.40 -1.98 17.74
CA PRO A 187 19.01 -0.79 18.36
C PRO A 187 18.18 0.50 18.18
N ALA A 188 17.45 0.64 17.08
CA ALA A 188 16.59 1.80 16.80
C ALA A 188 15.36 1.87 17.74
N LEU A 189 15.02 0.78 18.39
CA LEU A 189 13.92 0.72 19.37
C LEU A 189 14.32 1.20 20.76
N LYS A 190 15.62 1.42 21.02
CA LYS A 190 16.16 1.73 22.35
C LYS A 190 15.55 2.98 22.97
N GLU A 191 15.34 4.04 22.19
CA GLU A 191 14.71 5.28 22.69
C GLU A 191 13.25 5.06 23.11
N SER A 192 12.55 4.14 22.42
CA SER A 192 11.13 3.91 22.65
C SER A 192 10.83 2.86 23.71
N LEU A 193 11.65 1.82 23.80
CA LEU A 193 11.43 0.65 24.66
C LEU A 193 12.38 0.58 25.87
N GLY A 194 13.47 1.34 25.84
CA GLY A 194 14.55 1.25 26.80
C GLY A 194 15.51 0.08 26.54
N LYS A 195 16.71 0.15 27.16
CA LYS A 195 17.79 -0.82 26.95
C LYS A 195 17.38 -2.26 27.35
N ASN A 196 16.72 -2.40 28.49
CA ASN A 196 16.38 -3.73 29.03
C ASN A 196 15.43 -4.52 28.15
N VAL A 197 14.40 -3.85 27.60
CA VAL A 197 13.44 -4.51 26.67
C VAL A 197 14.12 -4.88 25.36
N VAL A 198 15.02 -4.05 24.84
CA VAL A 198 15.77 -4.36 23.62
C VAL A 198 16.69 -5.58 23.83
N GLU A 199 17.37 -5.70 24.98
CA GLU A 199 18.17 -6.88 25.28
C GLU A 199 17.30 -8.13 25.48
N GLN A 200 16.13 -8.00 26.11
CA GLN A 200 15.14 -9.08 26.17
C GLN A 200 14.72 -9.55 24.77
N LEU A 201 14.40 -8.63 23.87
CA LEU A 201 14.03 -8.93 22.48
C LEU A 201 15.16 -9.66 21.74
N LYS A 202 16.41 -9.25 21.91
CA LYS A 202 17.56 -9.96 21.33
C LYS A 202 17.68 -11.39 21.84
N THR A 203 17.53 -11.58 23.15
CA THR A 203 17.59 -12.91 23.77
C THR A 203 16.50 -13.82 23.23
N LEU A 204 15.27 -13.32 23.11
CA LEU A 204 14.15 -14.09 22.55
C LEU A 204 14.38 -14.47 21.08
N LEU A 205 14.92 -13.54 20.28
CA LEU A 205 15.27 -13.80 18.88
C LEU A 205 16.32 -14.91 18.76
N GLN A 206 17.39 -14.85 19.57
CA GLN A 206 18.46 -15.87 19.61
C GLN A 206 17.98 -17.24 20.11
N GLN A 207 16.95 -17.25 20.97
CA GLN A 207 16.30 -18.48 21.45
C GLN A 207 15.20 -19.01 20.52
N ASN A 208 14.96 -18.38 19.36
CA ASN A 208 13.86 -18.69 18.44
C ASN A 208 12.45 -18.61 19.08
N LYS A 209 12.30 -17.80 20.14
CA LYS A 209 11.02 -17.55 20.80
C LYS A 209 10.28 -16.41 20.13
N PHE A 210 9.88 -16.64 18.87
CA PHE A 210 9.34 -15.59 17.99
C PHE A 210 7.96 -15.10 18.45
N GLU A 211 7.12 -15.94 19.02
CA GLU A 211 5.81 -15.54 19.54
C GLU A 211 5.94 -14.54 20.68
N ASP A 212 6.81 -14.84 21.67
CA ASP A 212 7.09 -13.92 22.78
C ASP A 212 7.71 -12.61 22.30
N PHE A 213 8.64 -12.69 21.32
CA PHE A 213 9.26 -11.55 20.69
C PHE A 213 8.22 -10.62 20.04
N ILE A 214 7.30 -11.18 19.24
CA ILE A 214 6.24 -10.42 18.57
C ILE A 214 5.25 -9.86 19.58
N THR A 215 4.86 -10.63 20.58
CA THR A 215 3.94 -10.20 21.64
C THR A 215 4.48 -8.97 22.36
N ILE A 216 5.74 -8.98 22.77
CA ILE A 216 6.38 -7.83 23.44
C ILE A 216 6.42 -6.61 22.52
N LEU A 217 6.72 -6.78 21.22
CA LEU A 217 6.68 -5.69 20.26
C LEU A 217 5.28 -5.13 20.08
N LEU A 218 4.27 -5.97 19.99
CA LEU A 218 2.88 -5.53 19.87
C LEU A 218 2.45 -4.74 21.09
N GLU A 219 2.65 -5.26 22.30
CA GLU A 219 2.21 -4.65 23.54
C GLU A 219 2.95 -3.36 23.89
N LYS A 220 4.28 -3.35 23.73
CA LYS A 220 5.11 -2.25 24.23
C LYS A 220 5.48 -1.21 23.18
N TYR A 221 5.40 -1.56 21.89
CA TYR A 221 5.81 -0.65 20.81
C TYR A 221 4.66 -0.25 19.88
N TYR A 222 3.93 -1.21 19.31
CA TYR A 222 2.94 -0.92 18.28
C TYR A 222 1.59 -0.44 18.84
N ASP A 223 1.02 -1.17 19.79
CA ASP A 223 -0.32 -0.88 20.31
C ASP A 223 -0.42 0.49 20.98
N PRO A 224 0.55 0.94 21.81
CA PRO A 224 0.50 2.28 22.38
C PRO A 224 0.54 3.39 21.31
N ARG A 225 1.29 3.18 20.23
CA ARG A 225 1.36 4.15 19.12
C ARG A 225 0.08 4.20 18.30
N TYR A 226 -0.51 3.02 18.08
CA TYR A 226 -1.78 2.92 17.39
C TYR A 226 -2.89 3.63 18.19
N GLU A 227 -3.01 3.36 19.47
CA GLU A 227 -4.01 3.95 20.35
C GLU A 227 -3.88 5.48 20.43
N HIS A 228 -2.65 5.99 20.50
CA HIS A 228 -2.42 7.43 20.47
C HIS A 228 -2.86 8.07 19.14
N GLY A 229 -2.53 7.44 18.02
CA GLY A 229 -2.84 7.97 16.68
C GLY A 229 -4.32 7.88 16.29
N MET A 230 -5.09 7.01 16.96
CA MET A 230 -6.48 6.72 16.61
C MET A 230 -7.51 7.19 17.66
N ARG A 231 -7.06 7.89 18.69
CA ARG A 231 -7.88 8.29 19.84
C ARG A 231 -9.12 9.10 19.46
N ASP A 232 -9.02 9.92 18.42
CA ASP A 232 -10.08 10.85 18.01
C ASP A 232 -10.90 10.34 16.79
N TYR A 233 -10.65 9.09 16.36
CA TYR A 233 -11.36 8.55 15.21
C TYR A 233 -12.74 8.02 15.60
N GLN A 234 -13.76 8.48 14.87
CA GLN A 234 -15.07 7.86 14.86
C GLN A 234 -15.13 6.85 13.72
N TYR A 235 -15.55 5.63 14.02
CA TYR A 235 -15.66 4.56 13.07
C TYR A 235 -17.11 4.38 12.62
N ASP A 236 -17.31 4.22 11.32
CA ASP A 236 -18.61 3.94 10.73
C ASP A 236 -19.04 2.49 10.99
N LEU A 237 -18.07 1.58 11.16
CA LEU A 237 -18.29 0.17 11.42
C LEU A 237 -17.10 -0.43 12.18
N GLU A 238 -17.39 -1.39 13.06
CA GLU A 238 -16.38 -2.22 13.72
C GLU A 238 -16.62 -3.68 13.37
N LEU A 239 -15.59 -4.39 12.95
CA LEU A 239 -15.65 -5.80 12.55
C LEU A 239 -14.61 -6.64 13.28
N SER A 240 -14.99 -7.86 13.61
CA SER A 240 -14.03 -8.89 13.98
C SER A 240 -13.26 -9.34 12.75
N ALA A 241 -11.94 -9.37 12.83
CA ALA A 241 -11.07 -9.89 11.80
C ALA A 241 -10.41 -11.21 12.22
N GLU A 242 -11.03 -11.98 13.10
CA GLU A 242 -10.56 -13.33 13.45
C GLU A 242 -10.66 -14.26 12.23
N ASP A 243 -11.78 -14.22 11.53
CA ASP A 243 -12.03 -14.89 10.26
C ASP A 243 -12.02 -13.88 9.11
N LEU A 244 -10.95 -13.91 8.30
CA LEU A 244 -10.79 -12.96 7.19
C LEU A 244 -11.79 -13.19 6.05
N GLU A 245 -12.25 -14.41 5.83
CA GLU A 245 -13.25 -14.70 4.80
C GLU A 245 -14.61 -14.10 5.17
N GLN A 246 -15.02 -14.25 6.45
CA GLN A 246 -16.24 -13.61 6.94
C GLN A 246 -16.11 -12.10 6.92
N THR A 247 -14.97 -11.56 7.39
CA THR A 247 -14.69 -10.11 7.35
C THR A 247 -14.75 -9.55 5.93
N GLN A 248 -14.24 -10.29 4.95
CA GLN A 248 -14.31 -9.87 3.55
C GLN A 248 -15.75 -9.79 3.04
N ARG A 249 -16.60 -10.77 3.39
CA ARG A 249 -18.05 -10.76 3.05
C ARG A 249 -18.74 -9.53 3.65
N ASP A 250 -18.50 -9.28 4.93
CA ASP A 250 -19.09 -8.14 5.65
C ASP A 250 -18.66 -6.79 5.05
N LEU A 251 -17.38 -6.69 4.63
CA LEU A 251 -16.84 -5.50 3.95
C LEU A 251 -17.49 -5.28 2.58
N ILE A 252 -17.69 -6.34 1.80
CA ILE A 252 -18.37 -6.26 0.49
C ILE A 252 -19.84 -5.88 0.67
N GLU A 253 -20.52 -6.40 1.66
CA GLU A 253 -21.88 -6.04 2.00
C GLU A 253 -21.96 -4.56 2.40
N PHE A 254 -21.10 -4.12 3.32
CA PHE A 254 -21.02 -2.71 3.72
C PHE A 254 -20.77 -1.79 2.52
N HIS A 255 -19.86 -2.16 1.63
CA HIS A 255 -19.56 -1.40 0.40
C HIS A 255 -20.80 -1.29 -0.48
N SER A 256 -21.52 -2.39 -0.69
CA SER A 256 -22.69 -2.46 -1.57
C SER A 256 -23.88 -1.66 -1.03
N ALA A 257 -23.97 -1.53 0.30
CA ALA A 257 -25.01 -0.74 0.96
C ALA A 257 -24.76 0.78 0.91
N GLN A 258 -23.56 1.22 0.49
CA GLN A 258 -23.27 2.65 0.41
C GLN A 258 -23.99 3.27 -0.82
N PRO A 259 -24.57 4.48 -0.70
CA PRO A 259 -25.19 5.16 -1.83
C PRO A 259 -24.11 5.42 -2.89
N ILE A 260 -24.38 4.96 -4.11
CA ILE A 260 -23.52 5.26 -5.27
C ILE A 260 -23.55 6.78 -5.47
N HIS A 261 -22.46 7.46 -5.20
CA HIS A 261 -22.31 8.88 -5.44
C HIS A 261 -22.36 9.14 -6.97
N GLY A 262 -23.58 9.18 -7.55
CA GLY A 262 -23.73 9.40 -9.01
C GLY A 262 -25.13 9.33 -9.58
N ASN A 263 -26.13 8.77 -8.89
CA ASN A 263 -27.51 8.81 -9.36
C ASN A 263 -28.32 9.90 -8.62
N LYS A 264 -28.18 11.15 -9.03
CA LYS A 264 -29.33 12.07 -8.94
C LYS A 264 -30.31 11.55 -10.01
N ASN A 265 -31.33 10.82 -9.58
CA ASN A 265 -32.52 10.60 -10.40
C ASN A 265 -33.03 11.99 -10.82
N ILE A 266 -32.81 12.35 -12.08
CA ILE A 266 -33.56 13.39 -12.74
C ILE A 266 -34.93 12.77 -12.99
N TYR A 267 -35.84 12.92 -12.04
CA TYR A 267 -37.26 12.76 -12.32
C TYR A 267 -37.63 13.95 -13.20
N ILE A 268 -37.68 13.70 -14.52
CA ILE A 268 -38.40 14.56 -15.45
C ILE A 268 -39.88 14.35 -15.11
N GLN A 269 -40.47 15.32 -14.40
CA GLN A 269 -41.91 15.44 -14.32
C GLN A 269 -42.38 15.88 -15.73
N SER A 270 -43.11 14.99 -16.35
CA SER A 270 -43.95 15.28 -17.53
C SER A 270 -45.14 16.16 -17.16
#